data_f5f52ef7fa75412753529ede6c52a629
#
_entry.id   f5f52ef7fa75412753529ede6c52a629
#
_cell.length_a   1.000
_cell.length_b   1.000
_cell.length_c   1.000
_cell.angle_alpha   90.00
_cell.angle_beta   90.00
_cell.angle_gamma   90.00
#
_symmetry.space_group_name_H-M   'P 1'
#
loop_
_entity.id
_entity.type
_entity.pdbx_description
1 polymer ?
#
loop_
_entity_poly.entity_id
_entity_poly.type
_entity_poly.pdbx_seq_one_letter_code
_entity_poly.pdbx_strand_id
1 'polypeptide(L)'
;VVDISAPSDGGVSHNYYKQFDVNSAGVVLNNGAGSSSTTLAGNVDGNTNMSGGGASVILNEVASSNPSQLNGMVEVAGKEAAVIIANPSGITCDGCGFINTSRSTLVTGSVEMSNGKVSGFNVTDGKIVI
;
A
#
# COMPACT_ATOMS: atom_id res chain seq x y z
N VAL A 1 6.95 10.32 1.11
CA VAL A 1 5.48 10.39 1.14
C VAL A 1 4.94 10.12 -0.26
N VAL A 2 4.01 9.20 -0.35
CA VAL A 2 3.36 8.85 -1.61
C VAL A 2 1.91 9.31 -1.56
N ASP A 3 1.52 10.20 -2.50
CA ASP A 3 0.13 10.58 -2.68
C ASP A 3 -0.55 9.49 -3.50
N ILE A 4 -1.27 8.60 -2.81
CA ILE A 4 -1.92 7.45 -3.44
C ILE A 4 -3.12 7.89 -4.28
N SER A 5 -3.56 7.01 -5.19
CA SER A 5 -4.65 7.31 -6.12
C SER A 5 -6.00 7.41 -5.40
N ALA A 6 -6.93 8.13 -6.02
CA ALA A 6 -8.28 8.26 -5.49
C ALA A 6 -8.94 6.89 -5.34
N PRO A 7 -9.70 6.66 -4.27
CA PRO A 7 -10.37 5.37 -4.08
C PRO A 7 -11.52 5.18 -5.06
N SER A 8 -11.75 3.92 -5.41
CA SER A 8 -12.93 3.51 -6.18
C SER A 8 -14.22 3.68 -5.35
N ASP A 9 -15.37 3.45 -5.96
CA ASP A 9 -16.65 3.45 -5.25
C ASP A 9 -16.68 2.42 -4.11
N GLY A 10 -15.91 1.35 -4.25
CA GLY A 10 -15.74 0.33 -3.21
C GLY A 10 -14.74 0.70 -2.13
N GLY A 11 -14.08 1.85 -2.21
CA GLY A 11 -13.13 2.33 -1.21
C GLY A 11 -11.71 1.81 -1.39
N VAL A 12 -11.32 1.35 -2.57
CA VAL A 12 -9.98 0.81 -2.85
C VAL A 12 -9.16 1.82 -3.63
N SER A 13 -8.03 2.23 -3.07
CA SER A 13 -7.00 3.00 -3.78
C SER A 13 -6.06 2.01 -4.45
N HIS A 14 -6.12 1.91 -5.77
CA HIS A 14 -5.35 0.93 -6.55
C HIS A 14 -4.14 1.62 -7.17
N ASN A 15 -2.95 1.23 -6.74
CA ASN A 15 -1.69 1.85 -7.14
C ASN A 15 -0.80 0.81 -7.82
N TYR A 16 -0.35 1.10 -9.04
CA TYR A 16 0.54 0.24 -9.81
C TYR A 16 1.97 0.77 -9.76
N TYR A 17 2.93 -0.12 -9.61
CA TYR A 17 4.35 0.21 -9.57
C TYR A 17 5.15 -0.71 -10.48
N LYS A 18 6.20 -0.19 -11.08
CA LYS A 18 7.24 -1.00 -11.73
C LYS A 18 8.20 -1.58 -10.70
N GLN A 19 8.41 -0.84 -9.61
CA GLN A 19 9.27 -1.22 -8.50
C GLN A 19 8.64 -0.71 -7.22
N PHE A 20 8.44 -1.56 -6.25
CA PHE A 20 7.97 -1.17 -4.93
C PHE A 20 8.94 -1.68 -3.88
N ASP A 21 9.79 -0.79 -3.39
CA ASP A 21 10.75 -1.06 -2.33
C ASP A 21 10.56 -0.04 -1.22
N VAL A 22 10.85 -0.46 0.01
CA VAL A 22 10.83 0.42 1.17
C VAL A 22 12.20 0.36 1.81
N ASN A 23 12.90 1.50 1.87
CA ASN A 23 14.19 1.58 2.55
C ASN A 23 14.02 1.65 4.06
N SER A 24 15.12 1.70 4.80
CA SER A 24 15.09 1.71 6.27
C SER A 24 14.38 2.94 6.86
N ALA A 25 14.28 4.03 6.12
CA ALA A 25 13.53 5.21 6.56
C ALA A 25 12.01 5.01 6.48
N GLY A 26 11.55 4.02 5.73
CA GLY A 26 10.13 3.70 5.58
C GLY A 26 9.45 4.50 4.48
N VAL A 27 8.15 4.27 4.33
CA VAL A 27 7.31 4.98 3.37
C VAL A 27 6.00 5.39 4.04
N VAL A 28 5.49 6.55 3.67
CA VAL A 28 4.17 7.04 4.10
C VAL A 28 3.23 7.04 2.91
N LEU A 29 2.13 6.29 3.03
CA LEU A 29 1.05 6.27 2.04
C LEU A 29 0.01 7.29 2.47
N ASN A 30 -0.13 8.36 1.72
CA ASN A 30 -0.95 9.51 2.14
C ASN A 30 -2.43 9.27 1.81
N ASN A 31 -3.19 8.89 2.84
CA ASN A 31 -4.63 8.60 2.77
C ASN A 31 -5.47 9.69 3.47
N GLY A 32 -4.91 10.86 3.68
CA GLY A 32 -5.59 11.96 4.35
C GLY A 32 -6.11 13.01 3.38
N ALA A 33 -7.38 13.41 3.53
CA ALA A 33 -7.95 14.52 2.78
C ALA A 33 -7.36 15.86 3.23
N GLY A 34 -7.02 15.98 4.52
CA GLY A 34 -6.35 17.13 5.10
C GLY A 34 -4.99 16.76 5.65
N SER A 35 -4.35 17.71 6.33
CA SER A 35 -3.05 17.48 6.97
C SER A 35 -3.14 16.37 8.01
N SER A 36 -2.11 15.54 8.10
CA SER A 36 -2.01 14.44 9.04
C SER A 36 -0.68 14.45 9.76
N SER A 37 -0.68 13.98 11.00
CA SER A 37 0.54 13.78 11.77
C SER A 37 0.99 12.32 11.59
N THR A 38 2.24 12.12 11.20
CA THR A 38 2.79 10.77 10.99
C THR A 38 3.97 10.52 11.91
N THR A 39 4.25 9.23 12.16
CA THR A 39 5.41 8.80 12.92
C THR A 39 6.70 8.95 12.12
N LEU A 40 6.65 8.60 10.84
CA LEU A 40 7.85 8.54 9.99
C LEU A 40 8.23 9.90 9.39
N ALA A 41 7.25 10.77 9.12
CA ALA A 41 7.48 12.00 8.36
C ALA A 41 6.93 13.26 9.05
N GLY A 42 6.47 13.16 10.31
CA GLY A 42 5.84 14.28 11.00
C GLY A 42 4.55 14.71 10.32
N ASN A 43 4.30 16.02 10.26
CA ASN A 43 3.11 16.55 9.60
C ASN A 43 3.26 16.48 8.09
N VAL A 44 2.26 15.91 7.41
CA VAL A 44 2.18 15.86 5.96
C VAL A 44 0.92 16.57 5.49
N ASP A 45 1.01 17.22 4.34
CA ASP A 45 -0.14 17.91 3.73
C ASP A 45 -1.16 16.88 3.23
N GLY A 46 -2.40 17.31 3.07
CA GLY A 46 -3.46 16.47 2.53
C GLY A 46 -3.18 16.03 1.11
N ASN A 47 -3.71 14.87 0.76
CA ASN A 47 -3.69 14.33 -0.60
C ASN A 47 -4.98 14.74 -1.30
N THR A 48 -4.87 15.55 -2.35
CA THR A 48 -6.05 16.05 -3.09
C THR A 48 -6.88 14.92 -3.72
N ASN A 49 -6.28 13.76 -3.96
CA ASN A 49 -7.00 12.59 -4.46
C ASN A 49 -8.00 12.04 -3.44
N MET A 50 -7.88 12.44 -2.18
CA MET A 50 -8.73 11.96 -1.08
C MET A 50 -9.85 12.96 -0.73
N SER A 51 -10.18 13.90 -1.62
CA SER A 51 -11.17 14.95 -1.34
C SER A 51 -12.55 14.39 -1.03
N GLY A 52 -12.90 13.21 -1.52
CA GLY A 52 -14.14 12.51 -1.19
C GLY A 52 -14.07 11.61 0.04
N GLY A 53 -12.95 11.64 0.76
CA GLY A 53 -12.64 10.77 1.89
C GLY A 53 -11.52 9.80 1.56
N GLY A 54 -10.86 9.26 2.59
CA GLY A 54 -9.76 8.32 2.41
C GLY A 54 -10.24 6.92 2.00
N ALA A 55 -9.33 6.11 1.47
CA ALA A 55 -9.60 4.73 1.11
C ALA A 55 -9.74 3.84 2.34
N SER A 56 -10.49 2.76 2.22
CA SER A 56 -10.56 1.69 3.23
C SER A 56 -9.50 0.63 2.97
N VAL A 57 -9.09 0.47 1.71
CA VAL A 57 -8.05 -0.47 1.27
C VAL A 57 -7.09 0.28 0.36
N ILE A 58 -5.81 0.12 0.63
CA ILE A 58 -4.74 0.65 -0.22
C ILE A 58 -4.04 -0.55 -0.85
N LEU A 59 -4.23 -0.72 -2.15
CA LEU A 59 -3.65 -1.81 -2.92
C LEU A 59 -2.42 -1.31 -3.66
N ASN A 60 -1.28 -1.91 -3.36
CA ASN A 60 0.00 -1.62 -4.00
C ASN A 60 0.40 -2.83 -4.82
N GLU A 61 0.30 -2.71 -6.13
CA GLU A 61 0.52 -3.83 -7.05
C GLU A 61 1.72 -3.57 -7.93
N VAL A 62 2.65 -4.53 -7.98
CA VAL A 62 3.82 -4.45 -8.86
C VAL A 62 3.50 -5.19 -10.14
N ALA A 63 3.64 -4.47 -11.27
CA ALA A 63 3.28 -4.98 -12.59
C ALA A 63 4.50 -5.37 -13.44
N SER A 64 5.64 -5.59 -12.79
CA SER A 64 6.90 -5.98 -13.45
C SER A 64 7.45 -7.28 -12.87
N SER A 65 8.62 -7.70 -13.32
CA SER A 65 9.33 -8.87 -12.79
C SER A 65 10.31 -8.54 -11.66
N ASN A 66 10.20 -7.35 -11.06
CA ASN A 66 11.10 -6.90 -10.00
C ASN A 66 10.55 -7.29 -8.63
N PRO A 67 11.23 -8.16 -7.86
CA PRO A 67 10.81 -8.46 -6.47
C PRO A 67 10.86 -7.21 -5.60
N SER A 68 10.10 -7.20 -4.52
CA SER A 68 10.05 -6.10 -3.56
C SER A 68 10.94 -6.38 -2.35
N GLN A 69 11.69 -5.36 -1.91
CA GLN A 69 12.47 -5.37 -0.68
C GLN A 69 11.83 -4.40 0.32
N LEU A 70 11.30 -4.92 1.41
CA LEU A 70 10.67 -4.12 2.45
C LEU A 70 11.61 -4.06 3.65
N ASN A 71 12.45 -3.01 3.69
CA ASN A 71 13.48 -2.85 4.72
C ASN A 71 13.11 -1.80 5.77
N GLY A 72 11.89 -1.32 5.75
CA GLY A 72 11.40 -0.31 6.68
C GLY A 72 9.89 -0.38 6.84
N MET A 73 9.36 0.57 7.63
CA MET A 73 7.94 0.61 7.97
C MET A 73 7.10 1.21 6.84
N VAL A 74 5.88 0.72 6.71
CA VAL A 74 4.84 1.30 5.85
C VAL A 74 3.81 1.95 6.75
N GLU A 75 3.65 3.26 6.64
CA GLU A 75 2.70 4.02 7.44
C GLU A 75 1.58 4.58 6.56
N VAL A 76 0.34 4.50 7.05
CA VAL A 76 -0.80 5.16 6.43
C VAL A 76 -1.03 6.49 7.12
N ALA A 77 -0.99 7.59 6.38
CA ALA A 77 -1.33 8.91 6.90
C ALA A 77 -2.83 9.13 6.78
N GLY A 78 -3.42 9.74 7.81
CA GLY A 78 -4.84 10.07 7.81
C GLY A 78 -5.72 8.90 8.22
N LYS A 79 -6.71 8.56 7.38
CA LYS A 79 -7.65 7.48 7.67
C LYS A 79 -6.94 6.13 7.67
N GLU A 80 -7.14 5.36 8.75
CA GLU A 80 -6.66 3.96 8.83
C GLU A 80 -7.20 3.15 7.65
N ALA A 81 -6.38 2.29 7.08
CA ALA A 81 -6.76 1.45 5.94
C ALA A 81 -6.08 0.09 5.99
N ALA A 82 -6.67 -0.89 5.33
CA ALA A 82 -5.99 -2.15 5.05
C ALA A 82 -4.98 -1.92 3.93
N VAL A 83 -3.76 -2.40 4.10
CA VAL A 83 -2.69 -2.28 3.09
C VAL A 83 -2.41 -3.65 2.49
N ILE A 84 -2.45 -3.71 1.16
CA ILE A 84 -2.10 -4.91 0.40
C ILE A 84 -0.89 -4.59 -0.46
N ILE A 85 0.14 -5.41 -0.37
CA ILE A 85 1.30 -5.35 -1.26
C ILE A 85 1.32 -6.65 -2.06
N ALA A 86 1.12 -6.54 -3.38
CA ALA A 86 1.02 -7.66 -4.29
C ALA A 86 2.17 -7.62 -5.29
N ASN A 87 3.02 -8.64 -5.29
CA ASN A 87 4.14 -8.73 -6.21
C ASN A 87 4.35 -10.19 -6.62
N PRO A 88 4.02 -10.56 -7.88
CA PRO A 88 4.16 -11.95 -8.33
C PRO A 88 5.61 -12.45 -8.33
N SER A 89 6.59 -11.56 -8.32
CA SER A 89 8.01 -11.93 -8.35
C SER A 89 8.62 -12.16 -6.97
N GLY A 90 7.86 -11.90 -5.91
CA GLY A 90 8.32 -12.15 -4.56
C GLY A 90 8.43 -10.89 -3.70
N ILE A 91 8.41 -11.10 -2.39
CA ILE A 91 8.50 -10.03 -1.38
C ILE A 91 9.43 -10.50 -0.27
N THR A 92 10.41 -9.67 0.07
CA THR A 92 11.28 -9.89 1.23
C THR A 92 11.03 -8.80 2.26
N CYS A 93 10.74 -9.22 3.49
CA CYS A 93 10.57 -8.31 4.62
C CYS A 93 11.76 -8.46 5.55
N ASP A 94 12.58 -7.42 5.62
CA ASP A 94 13.74 -7.36 6.52
C ASP A 94 13.64 -6.08 7.33
N GLY A 95 13.03 -6.18 8.51
CA GLY A 95 12.74 -5.02 9.35
C GLY A 95 11.50 -4.25 8.90
N CYS A 96 10.62 -4.86 8.12
CA CYS A 96 9.37 -4.22 7.72
C CYS A 96 8.33 -4.27 8.83
N GLY A 97 7.32 -3.43 8.73
CA GLY A 97 6.18 -3.39 9.62
C GLY A 97 5.18 -2.38 9.10
N PHE A 98 4.08 -2.22 9.83
CA PHE A 98 2.98 -1.37 9.37
C PHE A 98 2.50 -0.48 10.52
N ILE A 99 2.17 0.79 10.20
CA ILE A 99 1.67 1.78 11.16
C ILE A 99 0.35 2.33 10.62
N ASN A 100 -0.66 2.41 11.49
CA ASN A 100 -1.99 2.92 11.16
C ASN A 100 -2.69 2.10 10.07
N THR A 101 -2.50 0.78 10.11
CA THR A 101 -3.17 -0.14 9.20
C THR A 101 -4.17 -1.00 9.97
N SER A 102 -5.35 -1.20 9.38
CA SER A 102 -6.36 -2.11 9.94
C SER A 102 -6.01 -3.58 9.68
N ARG A 103 -5.31 -3.82 8.58
CA ARG A 103 -4.81 -5.13 8.17
C ARG A 103 -3.66 -4.94 7.19
N SER A 104 -2.69 -5.84 7.22
CA SER A 104 -1.61 -5.85 6.24
C SER A 104 -1.56 -7.22 5.57
N THR A 105 -1.47 -7.23 4.24
CA THR A 105 -1.47 -8.45 3.43
C THR A 105 -0.33 -8.40 2.42
N LEU A 106 0.49 -9.43 2.40
CA LEU A 106 1.56 -9.61 1.41
C LEU A 106 1.18 -10.78 0.51
N VAL A 107 1.15 -10.56 -0.78
CA VAL A 107 0.71 -11.57 -1.76
C VAL A 107 1.73 -11.68 -2.89
N THR A 108 2.14 -12.90 -3.21
CA THR A 108 2.96 -13.16 -4.39
C THR A 108 2.06 -13.48 -5.57
N GLY A 109 1.44 -12.44 -6.10
CA GLY A 109 0.49 -12.60 -7.20
C GLY A 109 -0.13 -11.27 -7.59
N SER A 110 -1.17 -11.36 -8.38
CA SER A 110 -1.99 -10.22 -8.75
C SER A 110 -3.30 -10.21 -7.95
N VAL A 111 -3.97 -9.08 -7.95
CA VAL A 111 -5.22 -8.89 -7.23
C VAL A 111 -6.36 -8.82 -8.23
N GLU A 112 -7.43 -9.58 -7.95
CA GLU A 112 -8.64 -9.53 -8.75
C GLU A 112 -9.61 -8.54 -8.15
N MET A 113 -10.14 -7.65 -9.00
CA MET A 113 -11.09 -6.61 -8.60
C MET A 113 -12.46 -6.89 -9.19
N SER A 114 -13.50 -6.59 -8.42
CA SER A 114 -14.89 -6.68 -8.87
C SER A 114 -15.70 -5.59 -8.20
N ASN A 115 -16.41 -4.79 -9.00
CA ASN A 115 -17.26 -3.69 -8.52
C ASN A 115 -16.50 -2.70 -7.62
N GLY A 116 -15.23 -2.43 -7.96
CA GLY A 116 -14.39 -1.50 -7.20
C GLY A 116 -13.87 -2.04 -5.88
N LYS A 117 -13.99 -3.35 -5.63
CA LYS A 117 -13.52 -4.02 -4.42
C LYS A 117 -12.59 -5.18 -4.78
N VAL A 118 -11.71 -5.53 -3.84
CA VAL A 118 -10.86 -6.72 -3.99
C VAL A 118 -11.75 -7.95 -3.87
N SER A 119 -11.76 -8.80 -4.91
CA SER A 119 -12.55 -10.02 -4.96
C SER A 119 -11.73 -11.29 -4.73
N GLY A 120 -10.42 -11.23 -4.96
CA GLY A 120 -9.55 -12.39 -4.78
C GLY A 120 -8.13 -12.11 -5.20
N PHE A 121 -7.31 -13.15 -5.16
CA PHE A 121 -5.90 -13.08 -5.51
C PHE A 121 -5.57 -14.21 -6.48
N ASN A 122 -4.68 -13.93 -7.42
CA ASN A 122 -4.13 -14.91 -8.34
C ASN A 122 -2.67 -15.14 -7.96
N VAL A 123 -2.43 -16.16 -7.12
CA VAL A 123 -1.12 -16.43 -6.52
C VAL A 123 -0.21 -17.15 -7.49
N THR A 124 1.05 -16.74 -7.55
CA THR A 124 2.09 -17.30 -8.42
C THR A 124 3.14 -18.06 -7.60
N ASP A 125 4.24 -18.47 -8.25
CA ASP A 125 5.34 -19.21 -7.64
C ASP A 125 6.33 -18.34 -6.85
N GLY A 126 6.08 -17.03 -6.74
CA GLY A 126 6.92 -16.13 -5.96
C GLY A 126 6.99 -16.54 -4.49
N LYS A 127 7.99 -16.02 -3.78
CA LYS A 127 8.21 -16.34 -2.36
C LYS A 127 8.10 -15.09 -1.50
N ILE A 128 7.59 -15.26 -0.29
CA ILE A 128 7.63 -14.25 0.76
C ILE A 128 8.65 -14.72 1.79
N VAL A 129 9.65 -13.88 2.04
CA VAL A 129 10.70 -14.14 3.03
C VAL A 129 10.63 -13.08 4.10
N ILE A 130 10.58 -13.51 5.35
CA ILE A 130 10.47 -12.61 6.50
C ILE A 130 11.69 -12.77 7.40
#